data_54f2776503cc6829be00f3c71e69dc51
#
_entry.id   54f2776503cc6829be00f3c71e69dc51
#
_cell.length_a   1.000
_cell.length_b   1.000
_cell.length_c   1.000
_cell.angle_alpha   90.00
_cell.angle_beta   90.00
_cell.angle_gamma   90.00
#
_symmetry.space_group_name_H-M   'P 1'
#
loop_
_entity.id
_entity.type
_entity.pdbx_description
1 polymer ?
#
loop_
_entity_poly.entity_id
_entity_poly.type
_entity_poly.pdbx_seq_one_letter_code
_entity_poly.pdbx_strand_id
1 'polypeptide(L)'
;MKRLGTILALLMALAHPAWAQADFDSQAKFAILMDHETGTVLYQKDADLPMEPASMAKLMTLAVVFNEIANGRLALTDELYVSENAWRTGGAASGGSTMFAELNSTIAVEDLVRSVIIQSGNDAAIVLAEGIAGTEATFAAMMNELALDIGLTDSHFTNATGLPDPEMLVTARDLADLGRYLIRTYPQYYHYFSEPEMEWNGINQPNRNSLIEVGIGVDGLKTGHTETAGYGSVISTDAGGRRLVAVVHGLASMRERAEEGRKLITWGARAFERVAAYADNAIVAYADVFGGESGSVGLVGNGEIALYLPRGSRRCLSAEVHYVGPLMPPVMAGDQIAELQVFCDDRLVQVAPLYAAQSVAEGGIMRKATDALRQLALGWL
;
A
#
# COMPACT_ATOMS: atom_id res chain seq x y z
N MET A 1 -2.79 -9.96 67.08
CA MET A 1 -1.49 -10.19 66.41
C MET A 1 -1.76 -10.37 64.94
N LYS A 2 -1.53 -9.32 64.12
CA LYS A 2 -1.72 -9.33 62.68
C LYS A 2 -0.39 -9.74 62.00
N ARG A 3 -0.38 -10.84 61.27
CA ARG A 3 0.77 -11.24 60.48
C ARG A 3 0.68 -10.54 59.11
N LEU A 4 1.58 -9.63 58.83
CA LEU A 4 1.82 -9.05 57.49
C LEU A 4 2.61 -10.11 56.68
N GLY A 5 2.02 -10.60 55.62
CA GLY A 5 2.70 -11.40 54.59
C GLY A 5 3.26 -10.49 53.51
N THR A 6 4.56 -10.41 53.43
CA THR A 6 5.27 -9.67 52.37
C THR A 6 5.25 -10.54 51.08
N ILE A 7 4.50 -10.11 50.06
CA ILE A 7 4.53 -10.72 48.73
C ILE A 7 5.70 -10.07 47.97
N LEU A 8 6.78 -10.85 47.76
CA LEU A 8 7.91 -10.49 46.92
C LEU A 8 7.50 -10.75 45.47
N ALA A 9 7.11 -9.69 44.74
CA ALA A 9 6.86 -9.78 43.32
C ALA A 9 8.21 -9.88 42.57
N LEU A 10 8.53 -11.08 42.11
CA LEU A 10 9.69 -11.34 41.25
C LEU A 10 9.34 -10.85 39.84
N LEU A 11 9.80 -9.64 39.47
CA LEU A 11 9.77 -9.15 38.10
C LEU A 11 10.75 -9.99 37.27
N MET A 12 10.26 -11.08 36.68
CA MET A 12 10.93 -11.72 35.55
C MET A 12 10.86 -10.75 34.37
N ALA A 13 11.96 -10.09 34.06
CA ALA A 13 12.16 -9.46 32.77
C ALA A 13 12.18 -10.59 31.73
N LEU A 14 11.05 -10.80 31.06
CA LEU A 14 10.96 -11.62 29.87
C LEU A 14 11.82 -10.93 28.81
N ALA A 15 13.06 -11.37 28.67
CA ALA A 15 13.85 -11.10 27.48
C ALA A 15 13.09 -11.73 26.32
N HIS A 16 12.38 -10.93 25.57
CA HIS A 16 11.80 -11.35 24.31
C HIS A 16 12.97 -11.78 23.43
N PRO A 17 13.00 -13.02 22.90
CA PRO A 17 14.00 -13.37 21.92
C PRO A 17 13.85 -12.42 20.75
N ALA A 18 14.85 -11.55 20.56
CA ALA A 18 14.94 -10.78 19.34
C ALA A 18 14.94 -11.80 18.20
N TRP A 19 13.86 -11.80 17.42
CA TRP A 19 13.82 -12.52 16.17
C TRP A 19 15.12 -12.25 15.43
N ALA A 20 15.77 -13.30 14.98
CA ALA A 20 16.67 -13.19 13.85
C ALA A 20 15.78 -12.84 12.64
N GLN A 21 15.30 -11.59 12.59
CA GLN A 21 14.98 -10.93 11.35
C GLN A 21 16.25 -11.13 10.56
N ALA A 22 16.19 -11.93 9.48
CA ALA A 22 17.38 -12.17 8.65
C ALA A 22 18.09 -10.83 8.54
N ASP A 23 19.33 -10.73 9.06
CA ASP A 23 20.02 -9.49 9.38
C ASP A 23 20.02 -8.49 8.21
N PHE A 24 18.96 -7.73 8.07
CA PHE A 24 18.85 -6.63 7.13
C PHE A 24 18.66 -5.35 7.93
N ASP A 25 19.60 -4.45 7.80
CA ASP A 25 19.49 -3.08 8.29
C ASP A 25 19.64 -2.11 7.12
N SER A 26 18.64 -1.23 6.97
CA SER A 26 18.65 -0.20 5.95
C SER A 26 19.29 1.09 6.48
N GLN A 27 20.07 1.76 5.63
CA GLN A 27 20.55 3.12 5.87
C GLN A 27 19.45 4.16 5.68
N ALA A 28 18.31 3.81 5.07
CA ALA A 28 17.17 4.70 4.94
C ALA A 28 16.62 5.08 6.32
N LYS A 29 16.17 6.32 6.45
CA LYS A 29 15.48 6.80 7.65
C LYS A 29 14.13 6.15 7.80
N PHE A 30 13.39 6.02 6.67
CA PHE A 30 12.11 5.34 6.59
C PHE A 30 12.19 4.25 5.53
N ALA A 31 11.73 3.05 5.86
CA ALA A 31 11.71 1.97 4.89
C ALA A 31 10.59 0.97 5.16
N ILE A 32 10.04 0.40 4.11
CA ILE A 32 9.12 -0.74 4.17
C ILE A 32 9.31 -1.64 2.95
N LEU A 33 9.11 -2.93 3.14
CA LEU A 33 9.01 -3.93 2.07
C LEU A 33 7.76 -4.75 2.29
N MET A 34 6.92 -4.80 1.28
CA MET A 34 5.65 -5.53 1.30
C MET A 34 5.57 -6.52 0.15
N ASP A 35 4.94 -7.64 0.42
CA ASP A 35 4.44 -8.52 -0.62
C ASP A 35 3.21 -7.86 -1.28
N HIS A 36 3.22 -7.76 -2.61
CA HIS A 36 2.17 -7.07 -3.35
C HIS A 36 0.81 -7.78 -3.23
N GLU A 37 0.81 -9.11 -3.32
CA GLU A 37 -0.42 -9.91 -3.36
C GLU A 37 -1.13 -9.87 -2.01
N THR A 38 -0.41 -10.18 -0.95
CA THR A 38 -1.00 -10.37 0.39
C THR A 38 -0.97 -9.12 1.26
N GLY A 39 -0.13 -8.13 0.95
CA GLY A 39 0.12 -6.98 1.81
C GLY A 39 1.01 -7.31 3.03
N THR A 40 1.54 -8.52 3.11
CA THR A 40 2.43 -8.90 4.21
C THR A 40 3.65 -8.01 4.26
N VAL A 41 3.90 -7.41 5.42
CA VAL A 41 5.09 -6.61 5.68
C VAL A 41 6.27 -7.54 5.97
N LEU A 42 7.28 -7.52 5.10
CA LEU A 42 8.48 -8.34 5.20
C LEU A 42 9.61 -7.63 5.95
N TYR A 43 9.64 -6.31 5.87
CA TYR A 43 10.56 -5.43 6.57
C TYR A 43 9.92 -4.07 6.80
N GLN A 44 10.22 -3.44 7.93
CA GLN A 44 9.86 -2.05 8.18
C GLN A 44 10.85 -1.37 9.12
N LYS A 45 11.04 -0.07 8.90
CA LYS A 45 11.82 0.84 9.74
C LYS A 45 11.13 2.20 9.71
N ASP A 46 10.62 2.64 10.85
CA ASP A 46 9.90 3.91 11.01
C ASP A 46 8.81 4.13 9.94
N ALA A 47 8.17 3.02 9.49
CA ALA A 47 7.28 3.01 8.32
C ALA A 47 5.98 3.80 8.53
N ASP A 48 5.58 3.98 9.78
CA ASP A 48 4.33 4.64 10.19
C ASP A 48 4.57 6.07 10.70
N LEU A 49 5.83 6.54 10.67
CA LEU A 49 6.13 7.92 11.05
C LEU A 49 5.88 8.87 9.87
N PRO A 50 5.28 10.06 10.13
CA PRO A 50 5.05 11.05 9.11
C PRO A 50 6.37 11.58 8.50
N MET A 51 6.39 11.72 7.18
CA MET A 51 7.52 12.25 6.43
C MET A 51 7.06 13.09 5.23
N GLU A 52 7.89 14.04 4.80
CA GLU A 52 7.67 14.76 3.54
C GLU A 52 7.86 13.80 2.36
N PRO A 53 6.85 13.62 1.46
CA PRO A 53 6.95 12.64 0.39
C PRO A 53 7.88 13.04 -0.76
N ALA A 54 8.19 14.32 -0.91
CA ALA A 54 8.75 14.86 -2.14
C ALA A 54 7.93 14.38 -3.37
N SER A 55 8.55 14.21 -4.53
CA SER A 55 7.84 13.78 -5.74
C SER A 55 7.26 12.36 -5.70
N MET A 56 7.39 11.61 -4.61
CA MET A 56 6.65 10.35 -4.45
C MET A 56 5.14 10.61 -4.28
N ALA A 57 4.73 11.80 -3.82
CA ALA A 57 3.33 12.24 -3.79
C ALA A 57 2.64 12.18 -5.17
N LYS A 58 3.41 12.27 -6.27
CA LYS A 58 2.87 12.16 -7.63
C LYS A 58 2.25 10.80 -7.93
N LEU A 59 2.50 9.77 -7.13
CA LEU A 59 1.74 8.51 -7.22
C LEU A 59 0.27 8.75 -6.91
N MET A 60 -0.05 9.64 -5.96
CA MET A 60 -1.44 9.99 -5.66
C MET A 60 -2.05 10.84 -6.78
N THR A 61 -1.27 11.76 -7.36
CA THR A 61 -1.68 12.50 -8.56
C THR A 61 -2.07 11.54 -9.69
N LEU A 62 -1.22 10.54 -9.96
CA LEU A 62 -1.50 9.51 -10.97
C LEU A 62 -2.71 8.65 -10.61
N ALA A 63 -2.92 8.34 -9.33
CA ALA A 63 -4.09 7.58 -8.87
C ALA A 63 -5.38 8.34 -9.18
N VAL A 64 -5.45 9.65 -8.91
CA VAL A 64 -6.59 10.50 -9.28
C VAL A 64 -6.77 10.54 -10.80
N VAL A 65 -5.70 10.77 -11.57
CA VAL A 65 -5.77 10.81 -13.04
C VAL A 65 -6.32 9.49 -13.60
N PHE A 66 -5.78 8.36 -13.16
CA PHE A 66 -6.26 7.04 -13.63
C PHE A 66 -7.70 6.74 -13.16
N ASN A 67 -8.09 7.23 -12.00
CA ASN A 67 -9.48 7.15 -11.53
C ASN A 67 -10.43 7.95 -12.45
N GLU A 68 -10.04 9.16 -12.85
CA GLU A 68 -10.83 9.98 -13.79
C GLU A 68 -10.95 9.31 -15.16
N ILE A 69 -9.87 8.70 -15.66
CA ILE A 69 -9.89 7.96 -16.92
C ILE A 69 -10.76 6.71 -16.81
N ALA A 70 -10.62 5.93 -15.74
CA ALA A 70 -11.41 4.72 -15.51
C ALA A 70 -12.92 5.01 -15.42
N ASN A 71 -13.30 6.19 -14.90
CA ASN A 71 -14.68 6.65 -14.80
C ASN A 71 -15.19 7.35 -16.07
N GLY A 72 -14.38 7.43 -17.14
CA GLY A 72 -14.76 8.04 -18.41
C GLY A 72 -14.92 9.56 -18.36
N ARG A 73 -14.37 10.23 -17.35
CA ARG A 73 -14.36 11.69 -17.22
C ARG A 73 -13.14 12.35 -17.88
N LEU A 74 -12.14 11.56 -18.19
CA LEU A 74 -10.92 11.96 -18.88
C LEU A 74 -10.50 10.85 -19.84
N ALA A 75 -9.84 11.20 -20.95
CA ALA A 75 -9.24 10.24 -21.87
C ALA A 75 -7.74 10.54 -22.03
N LEU A 76 -6.92 9.52 -22.32
CA LEU A 76 -5.50 9.69 -22.58
C LEU A 76 -5.22 10.62 -23.78
N THR A 77 -6.18 10.71 -24.71
CA THR A 77 -6.09 11.56 -25.91
C THR A 77 -6.61 12.99 -25.70
N ASP A 78 -7.20 13.30 -24.54
CA ASP A 78 -7.64 14.64 -24.27
C ASP A 78 -6.45 15.58 -24.14
N GLU A 79 -6.60 16.81 -24.64
CA GLU A 79 -5.57 17.84 -24.56
C GLU A 79 -5.86 18.81 -23.43
N LEU A 80 -4.90 19.01 -22.54
CA LEU A 80 -4.99 19.95 -21.43
C LEU A 80 -4.12 21.17 -21.66
N TYR A 81 -4.67 22.33 -21.26
CA TYR A 81 -4.04 23.63 -21.48
C TYR A 81 -2.92 23.91 -20.46
N VAL A 82 -1.77 24.38 -20.94
CA VAL A 82 -0.63 24.79 -20.11
C VAL A 82 -0.83 26.24 -19.64
N SER A 83 -1.23 26.38 -18.39
CA SER A 83 -1.44 27.68 -17.75
C SER A 83 -0.12 28.40 -17.44
N GLU A 84 -0.23 29.72 -17.15
CA GLU A 84 0.91 30.48 -16.65
C GLU A 84 1.40 29.95 -15.30
N ASN A 85 0.50 29.45 -14.44
CA ASN A 85 0.87 28.84 -13.16
C ASN A 85 1.70 27.57 -13.39
N ALA A 86 1.24 26.62 -14.20
CA ALA A 86 1.96 25.39 -14.50
C ALA A 86 3.34 25.68 -15.11
N TRP A 87 3.40 26.61 -16.08
CA TRP A 87 4.64 26.99 -16.73
C TRP A 87 5.63 27.69 -15.81
N ARG A 88 5.15 28.59 -14.90
CA ARG A 88 5.99 29.37 -14.01
C ARG A 88 6.46 28.58 -12.81
N THR A 89 5.55 27.86 -12.14
CA THR A 89 5.83 27.18 -10.87
C THR A 89 6.34 25.74 -11.05
N GLY A 90 5.94 25.06 -12.12
CA GLY A 90 6.36 23.70 -12.44
C GLY A 90 7.37 23.60 -13.59
N GLY A 91 7.44 24.62 -14.47
CA GLY A 91 8.27 24.62 -15.65
C GLY A 91 9.75 24.94 -15.39
N ALA A 92 10.51 25.12 -16.45
CA ALA A 92 11.98 25.31 -16.42
C ALA A 92 12.43 26.46 -15.52
N ALA A 93 11.65 27.53 -15.42
CA ALA A 93 11.94 28.71 -14.60
C ALA A 93 11.96 28.40 -13.09
N SER A 94 11.28 27.35 -12.65
CA SER A 94 11.25 26.90 -11.25
C SER A 94 12.56 26.23 -10.77
N GLY A 95 13.42 25.81 -11.72
CA GLY A 95 14.62 25.03 -11.42
C GLY A 95 14.34 23.58 -10.99
N GLY A 96 13.06 23.17 -10.93
CA GLY A 96 12.64 21.81 -10.57
C GLY A 96 12.60 20.83 -11.76
N SER A 97 12.02 19.68 -11.53
CA SER A 97 11.76 18.70 -12.59
C SER A 97 10.65 19.21 -13.52
N THR A 98 10.90 19.23 -14.83
CA THR A 98 9.97 19.78 -15.82
C THR A 98 10.00 18.93 -17.10
N MET A 99 8.87 18.82 -17.81
CA MET A 99 8.85 18.29 -19.18
C MET A 99 9.17 19.38 -20.22
N PHE A 100 9.33 20.64 -19.80
CA PHE A 100 9.45 21.80 -20.67
C PHE A 100 8.16 22.08 -21.46
N ALA A 101 7.02 22.04 -20.77
CA ALA A 101 5.75 22.43 -21.36
C ALA A 101 5.76 23.89 -21.81
N GLU A 102 5.26 24.15 -23.02
CA GLU A 102 5.21 25.52 -23.58
C GLU A 102 3.99 26.26 -23.04
N LEU A 103 4.20 27.52 -22.63
CA LEU A 103 3.11 28.39 -22.17
C LEU A 103 2.02 28.55 -23.25
N ASN A 104 0.75 28.43 -22.87
CA ASN A 104 -0.42 28.53 -23.74
C ASN A 104 -0.55 27.41 -24.80
N SER A 105 0.25 26.36 -24.73
CA SER A 105 0.04 25.17 -25.54
C SER A 105 -1.00 24.23 -24.93
N THR A 106 -1.35 23.19 -25.66
CA THR A 106 -2.11 22.04 -25.13
C THR A 106 -1.26 20.79 -25.27
N ILE A 107 -1.41 19.85 -24.32
CA ILE A 107 -0.63 18.60 -24.24
C ILE A 107 -1.57 17.46 -23.94
N ALA A 108 -1.42 16.35 -24.67
CA ALA A 108 -2.19 15.14 -24.43
C ALA A 108 -1.97 14.57 -23.01
N VAL A 109 -3.03 14.10 -22.38
CA VAL A 109 -2.99 13.49 -21.04
C VAL A 109 -1.96 12.36 -20.97
N GLU A 110 -1.83 11.55 -22.01
CA GLU A 110 -0.84 10.49 -22.08
C GLU A 110 0.60 11.01 -21.92
N ASP A 111 0.97 12.07 -22.61
CA ASP A 111 2.30 12.68 -22.53
C ASP A 111 2.55 13.31 -21.16
N LEU A 112 1.52 13.94 -20.56
CA LEU A 112 1.58 14.47 -19.21
C LEU A 112 1.81 13.35 -18.19
N VAL A 113 1.08 12.24 -18.30
CA VAL A 113 1.23 11.04 -17.43
C VAL A 113 2.64 10.48 -17.54
N ARG A 114 3.14 10.28 -18.77
CA ARG A 114 4.50 9.80 -19.01
C ARG A 114 5.55 10.73 -18.41
N SER A 115 5.38 12.04 -18.57
CA SER A 115 6.27 13.03 -17.97
C SER A 115 6.28 12.95 -16.43
N VAL A 116 5.10 12.87 -15.78
CA VAL A 116 4.99 12.73 -14.33
C VAL A 116 5.72 11.49 -13.82
N ILE A 117 5.62 10.38 -14.52
CA ILE A 117 6.22 9.10 -14.15
C ILE A 117 7.74 9.12 -14.39
N ILE A 118 8.16 9.38 -15.63
CA ILE A 118 9.52 9.13 -16.12
C ILE A 118 10.50 10.14 -15.53
N GLN A 119 10.24 11.43 -15.74
CA GLN A 119 11.16 12.48 -15.31
C GLN A 119 10.64 13.32 -14.16
N SER A 120 9.43 13.02 -13.67
CA SER A 120 8.86 13.72 -12.52
C SER A 120 8.41 15.17 -12.80
N GLY A 121 7.93 15.47 -14.02
CA GLY A 121 7.54 16.82 -14.43
C GLY A 121 6.56 17.50 -13.46
N ASN A 122 6.96 18.63 -12.88
CA ASN A 122 6.08 19.41 -12.01
C ASN A 122 5.04 20.18 -12.83
N ASP A 123 5.47 20.74 -13.97
CA ASP A 123 4.58 21.38 -14.94
C ASP A 123 3.48 20.42 -15.41
N ALA A 124 3.84 19.19 -15.79
CA ALA A 124 2.88 18.16 -16.18
C ALA A 124 1.88 17.82 -15.05
N ALA A 125 2.36 17.71 -13.81
CA ALA A 125 1.49 17.42 -12.66
C ALA A 125 0.49 18.56 -12.40
N ILE A 126 0.92 19.82 -12.53
CA ILE A 126 0.06 21.00 -12.36
C ILE A 126 -0.94 21.08 -13.52
N VAL A 127 -0.51 20.85 -14.77
CA VAL A 127 -1.44 20.84 -15.92
C VAL A 127 -2.53 19.79 -15.75
N LEU A 128 -2.19 18.58 -15.30
CA LEU A 128 -3.17 17.53 -14.97
C LEU A 128 -4.13 17.98 -13.87
N ALA A 129 -3.60 18.56 -12.78
CA ALA A 129 -4.41 19.01 -11.66
C ALA A 129 -5.39 20.12 -12.06
N GLU A 130 -4.92 21.13 -12.77
CA GLU A 130 -5.75 22.25 -13.23
C GLU A 130 -6.75 21.81 -14.29
N GLY A 131 -6.34 20.95 -15.22
CA GLY A 131 -7.22 20.44 -16.28
C GLY A 131 -8.36 19.56 -15.75
N ILE A 132 -8.13 18.79 -14.68
CA ILE A 132 -9.13 17.93 -14.07
C ILE A 132 -10.02 18.69 -13.08
N ALA A 133 -9.43 19.49 -12.21
CA ALA A 133 -10.10 20.09 -11.06
C ALA A 133 -10.23 21.63 -11.12
N GLY A 134 -9.69 22.25 -12.15
CA GLY A 134 -9.67 23.70 -12.31
C GLY A 134 -8.60 24.42 -11.48
N THR A 135 -8.21 23.89 -10.31
CA THR A 135 -7.13 24.39 -9.46
C THR A 135 -6.38 23.28 -8.76
N GLU A 136 -5.10 23.51 -8.41
CA GLU A 136 -4.34 22.56 -7.59
C GLU A 136 -4.98 22.31 -6.22
N ALA A 137 -5.57 23.32 -5.59
CA ALA A 137 -6.23 23.17 -4.29
C ALA A 137 -7.44 22.22 -4.37
N THR A 138 -8.27 22.34 -5.41
CA THR A 138 -9.39 21.42 -5.64
C THR A 138 -8.88 20.02 -5.95
N PHE A 139 -7.80 19.90 -6.72
CA PHE A 139 -7.18 18.62 -7.02
C PHE A 139 -6.59 17.95 -5.76
N ALA A 140 -5.95 18.72 -4.87
CA ALA A 140 -5.47 18.24 -3.59
C ALA A 140 -6.62 17.70 -2.71
N ALA A 141 -7.79 18.32 -2.75
CA ALA A 141 -8.98 17.79 -2.08
C ALA A 141 -9.38 16.42 -2.66
N MET A 142 -9.37 16.26 -4.00
CA MET A 142 -9.62 14.95 -4.64
C MET A 142 -8.57 13.92 -4.26
N MET A 143 -7.29 14.30 -4.14
CA MET A 143 -6.22 13.40 -3.68
C MET A 143 -6.51 12.89 -2.26
N ASN A 144 -6.93 13.75 -1.34
CA ASN A 144 -7.23 13.37 0.03
C ASN A 144 -8.53 12.55 0.14
N GLU A 145 -9.56 12.85 -0.65
CA GLU A 145 -10.77 12.03 -0.73
C GLU A 145 -10.43 10.60 -1.18
N LEU A 146 -9.70 10.47 -2.29
CA LEU A 146 -9.28 9.15 -2.78
C LEU A 146 -8.34 8.45 -1.77
N ALA A 147 -7.46 9.18 -1.07
CA ALA A 147 -6.59 8.62 -0.04
C ALA A 147 -7.42 7.94 1.07
N LEU A 148 -8.47 8.60 1.56
CA LEU A 148 -9.38 8.04 2.56
C LEU A 148 -10.14 6.81 2.02
N ASP A 149 -10.63 6.88 0.80
CA ASP A 149 -11.38 5.79 0.15
C ASP A 149 -10.54 4.51 0.01
N ILE A 150 -9.24 4.65 -0.20
CA ILE A 150 -8.31 3.52 -0.34
C ILE A 150 -7.57 3.17 0.95
N GLY A 151 -7.91 3.82 2.07
CA GLY A 151 -7.41 3.50 3.40
C GLY A 151 -6.06 4.10 3.78
N LEU A 152 -5.58 5.15 3.08
CA LEU A 152 -4.35 5.88 3.43
C LEU A 152 -4.66 6.94 4.49
N THR A 153 -4.86 6.52 5.73
CA THR A 153 -5.37 7.37 6.81
C THR A 153 -4.31 8.27 7.45
N ASP A 154 -3.04 7.96 7.25
CA ASP A 154 -1.91 8.67 7.83
C ASP A 154 -1.18 9.58 6.82
N SER A 155 -1.85 9.89 5.69
CA SER A 155 -1.33 10.73 4.63
C SER A 155 -2.22 11.92 4.35
N HIS A 156 -1.59 13.08 4.10
CA HIS A 156 -2.25 14.31 3.69
C HIS A 156 -1.49 14.96 2.53
N PHE A 157 -2.22 15.31 1.47
CA PHE A 157 -1.67 15.88 0.24
C PHE A 157 -2.17 17.32 0.07
N THR A 158 -1.26 18.26 -0.20
CA THR A 158 -1.56 19.69 -0.35
C THR A 158 -1.40 20.22 -1.78
N ASN A 159 -0.64 19.50 -2.62
CA ASN A 159 -0.42 19.86 -4.03
C ASN A 159 -0.13 18.63 -4.88
N ALA A 160 -0.24 18.77 -6.20
CA ALA A 160 -0.07 17.69 -7.16
C ALA A 160 1.40 17.27 -7.40
N THR A 161 2.36 18.05 -6.92
CA THR A 161 3.78 17.92 -7.28
C THR A 161 4.63 17.23 -6.22
N GLY A 162 4.22 17.30 -4.94
CA GLY A 162 5.05 16.95 -3.81
C GLY A 162 6.13 17.98 -3.49
N LEU A 163 5.98 19.23 -3.97
CA LEU A 163 6.81 20.33 -3.53
C LEU A 163 6.58 20.61 -2.04
N PRO A 164 7.60 21.09 -1.32
CA PRO A 164 7.52 21.25 0.12
C PRO A 164 6.33 22.09 0.58
N ASP A 165 5.57 21.55 1.50
CA ASP A 165 4.49 22.18 2.22
C ASP A 165 4.42 21.57 3.62
N PRO A 166 4.37 22.38 4.72
CA PRO A 166 4.40 21.85 6.07
C PRO A 166 3.25 20.89 6.42
N GLU A 167 2.13 20.99 5.72
CA GLU A 167 0.97 20.12 5.94
C GLU A 167 0.99 18.88 5.05
N MET A 168 1.91 18.79 4.06
CA MET A 168 2.05 17.61 3.23
C MET A 168 2.89 16.55 3.93
N LEU A 169 2.24 15.59 4.53
CA LEU A 169 2.87 14.48 5.24
C LEU A 169 2.28 13.16 4.77
N VAL A 170 3.13 12.15 4.63
CA VAL A 170 2.75 10.77 4.29
C VAL A 170 3.53 9.79 5.14
N THR A 171 3.14 8.53 5.15
CA THR A 171 3.94 7.45 5.73
C THR A 171 4.56 6.57 4.63
N ALA A 172 5.64 5.86 4.96
CA ALA A 172 6.21 4.89 4.04
C ALA A 172 5.24 3.73 3.78
N ARG A 173 4.42 3.37 4.77
CA ARG A 173 3.35 2.38 4.63
C ARG A 173 2.31 2.82 3.62
N ASP A 174 1.74 4.00 3.77
CA ASP A 174 0.73 4.52 2.85
C ASP A 174 1.27 4.64 1.42
N LEU A 175 2.53 5.03 1.25
CA LEU A 175 3.15 5.05 -0.09
C LEU A 175 3.31 3.63 -0.67
N ALA A 176 3.60 2.62 0.13
CA ALA A 176 3.66 1.24 -0.34
C ALA A 176 2.26 0.71 -0.70
N ASP A 177 1.25 1.00 0.11
CA ASP A 177 -0.14 0.63 -0.17
C ASP A 177 -0.69 1.38 -1.39
N LEU A 178 -0.36 2.66 -1.58
CA LEU A 178 -0.66 3.41 -2.80
C LEU A 178 -0.02 2.77 -4.03
N GLY A 179 1.24 2.32 -3.93
CA GLY A 179 1.91 1.58 -4.99
C GLY A 179 1.18 0.28 -5.33
N ARG A 180 0.77 -0.48 -4.32
CA ARG A 180 -0.03 -1.72 -4.48
C ARG A 180 -1.39 -1.43 -5.12
N TYR A 181 -2.06 -0.36 -4.68
CA TYR A 181 -3.33 0.08 -5.24
C TYR A 181 -3.22 0.38 -6.74
N LEU A 182 -2.23 1.17 -7.15
CA LEU A 182 -2.01 1.51 -8.57
C LEU A 182 -1.79 0.27 -9.44
N ILE A 183 -0.97 -0.68 -8.97
CA ILE A 183 -0.68 -1.92 -9.70
C ILE A 183 -1.94 -2.78 -9.85
N ARG A 184 -2.75 -2.90 -8.80
CA ARG A 184 -3.94 -3.77 -8.78
C ARG A 184 -5.13 -3.18 -9.52
N THR A 185 -5.33 -1.86 -9.38
CA THR A 185 -6.55 -1.18 -9.87
C THR A 185 -6.39 -0.73 -11.32
N TYR A 186 -5.16 -0.33 -11.71
CA TYR A 186 -4.89 0.23 -13.03
C TYR A 186 -3.78 -0.52 -13.80
N PRO A 187 -3.86 -1.87 -13.91
CA PRO A 187 -2.82 -2.66 -14.56
C PRO A 187 -2.59 -2.27 -16.03
N GLN A 188 -3.63 -1.74 -16.71
CA GLN A 188 -3.55 -1.29 -18.11
C GLN A 188 -2.64 -0.08 -18.29
N TYR A 189 -2.42 0.76 -17.26
CA TYR A 189 -1.53 1.93 -17.31
C TYR A 189 -0.18 1.67 -16.66
N TYR A 190 0.00 0.50 -16.04
CA TYR A 190 1.20 0.20 -15.28
C TYR A 190 2.47 0.16 -16.13
N HIS A 191 2.36 -0.17 -17.42
CA HIS A 191 3.50 -0.24 -18.34
C HIS A 191 4.28 1.08 -18.46
N TYR A 192 3.62 2.26 -18.27
CA TYR A 192 4.30 3.56 -18.29
C TYR A 192 5.39 3.69 -17.22
N PHE A 193 5.26 3.01 -16.07
CA PHE A 193 6.26 3.07 -15.00
C PHE A 193 7.59 2.39 -15.38
N SER A 194 7.56 1.46 -16.31
CA SER A 194 8.74 0.72 -16.77
C SER A 194 9.41 1.33 -17.99
N GLU A 195 8.87 2.40 -18.55
CA GLU A 195 9.49 3.09 -19.68
C GLU A 195 10.85 3.69 -19.27
N PRO A 196 11.95 3.38 -19.98
CA PRO A 196 13.28 3.82 -19.59
C PRO A 196 13.51 5.31 -19.84
N GLU A 197 12.81 5.89 -20.81
CA GLU A 197 12.95 7.28 -21.22
C GLU A 197 11.72 7.78 -21.97
N MET A 198 11.59 9.08 -22.11
CA MET A 198 10.65 9.73 -23.02
C MET A 198 11.34 10.85 -23.80
N GLU A 199 10.91 11.09 -25.02
CA GLU A 199 11.29 12.26 -25.80
C GLU A 199 10.15 13.27 -25.80
N TRP A 200 10.45 14.53 -25.50
CA TRP A 200 9.52 15.64 -25.59
C TRP A 200 10.22 16.88 -26.16
N ASN A 201 9.65 17.50 -27.21
CA ASN A 201 10.22 18.65 -27.92
C ASN A 201 11.69 18.44 -28.34
N GLY A 202 12.06 17.22 -28.78
CA GLY A 202 13.42 16.87 -29.17
C GLY A 202 14.41 16.71 -28.01
N ILE A 203 13.89 16.72 -26.76
CA ILE A 203 14.68 16.49 -25.54
C ILE A 203 14.42 15.08 -25.05
N ASN A 204 15.45 14.24 -25.07
CA ASN A 204 15.37 12.91 -24.47
C ASN A 204 15.56 12.99 -22.96
N GLN A 205 14.64 12.41 -22.19
CA GLN A 205 14.57 12.49 -20.74
C GLN A 205 14.51 11.08 -20.14
N PRO A 206 15.61 10.63 -19.49
CA PRO A 206 15.66 9.30 -18.90
C PRO A 206 14.78 9.19 -17.64
N ASN A 207 14.31 7.96 -17.38
CA ASN A 207 13.58 7.66 -16.15
C ASN A 207 14.48 7.85 -14.92
N ARG A 208 13.96 8.54 -13.93
CA ARG A 208 14.67 8.84 -12.68
C ARG A 208 14.90 7.62 -11.80
N ASN A 209 14.17 6.54 -12.04
CA ASN A 209 14.38 5.26 -11.38
C ASN A 209 15.45 4.43 -12.09
N SER A 210 16.70 4.64 -11.72
CA SER A 210 17.85 3.94 -12.30
C SER A 210 17.86 2.41 -12.07
N LEU A 211 16.94 1.88 -11.25
CA LEU A 211 16.87 0.42 -11.01
C LEU A 211 16.14 -0.33 -12.14
N ILE A 212 15.37 0.36 -12.99
CA ILE A 212 14.64 -0.27 -14.12
C ILE A 212 15.60 -1.01 -15.06
N GLU A 213 16.76 -0.45 -15.33
CA GLU A 213 17.73 -1.01 -16.28
C GLU A 213 18.74 -1.99 -15.64
N VAL A 214 18.67 -2.23 -14.32
CA VAL A 214 19.64 -3.08 -13.60
C VAL A 214 19.41 -4.58 -13.81
N GLY A 215 18.27 -4.98 -14.38
CA GLY A 215 17.98 -6.39 -14.66
C GLY A 215 17.61 -7.23 -13.42
N ILE A 216 17.07 -6.60 -12.38
CA ILE A 216 16.61 -7.25 -11.16
C ILE A 216 15.08 -7.32 -11.06
N GLY A 217 14.38 -7.12 -12.19
CA GLY A 217 12.92 -7.19 -12.29
C GLY A 217 12.20 -5.94 -11.80
N VAL A 218 12.89 -4.82 -11.53
CA VAL A 218 12.27 -3.54 -11.18
C VAL A 218 11.56 -2.97 -12.40
N ASP A 219 10.27 -2.62 -12.21
CA ASP A 219 9.39 -2.12 -13.26
C ASP A 219 8.59 -0.86 -12.84
N GLY A 220 8.97 -0.24 -11.74
CA GLY A 220 8.34 0.97 -11.19
C GLY A 220 8.94 1.34 -9.84
N LEU A 221 8.41 2.36 -9.16
CA LEU A 221 7.29 3.24 -9.47
C LEU A 221 7.75 4.69 -9.58
N LYS A 222 8.16 5.31 -8.45
CA LYS A 222 8.41 6.75 -8.37
C LYS A 222 9.56 7.11 -7.44
N THR A 223 10.38 8.06 -7.87
CA THR A 223 11.44 8.64 -7.03
C THR A 223 11.03 10.02 -6.52
N GLY A 224 11.59 10.42 -5.38
CA GLY A 224 11.43 11.74 -4.78
C GLY A 224 12.74 12.28 -4.24
N HIS A 225 12.85 13.62 -4.22
CA HIS A 225 13.93 14.36 -3.58
C HIS A 225 13.51 15.79 -3.30
N THR A 226 13.78 16.25 -2.10
CA THR A 226 13.90 17.67 -1.73
C THR A 226 15.10 17.81 -0.78
N GLU A 227 15.57 19.02 -0.58
CA GLU A 227 16.67 19.31 0.36
C GLU A 227 16.34 18.86 1.79
N THR A 228 15.09 19.01 2.21
CA THR A 228 14.62 18.68 3.56
C THR A 228 14.29 17.20 3.72
N ALA A 229 13.64 16.60 2.73
CA ALA A 229 13.20 15.21 2.76
C ALA A 229 14.34 14.20 2.50
N GLY A 230 15.40 14.61 1.81
CA GLY A 230 16.40 13.70 1.26
C GLY A 230 15.89 12.90 0.05
N TYR A 231 16.60 11.86 -0.32
CA TYR A 231 16.30 11.01 -1.47
C TYR A 231 15.43 9.83 -1.07
N GLY A 232 14.37 9.57 -1.84
CA GLY A 232 13.46 8.45 -1.63
C GLY A 232 12.99 7.80 -2.92
N SER A 233 12.43 6.61 -2.80
CA SER A 233 11.82 5.88 -3.92
C SER A 233 10.75 4.92 -3.40
N VAL A 234 9.62 4.89 -4.11
CA VAL A 234 8.69 3.76 -4.11
C VAL A 234 9.08 2.86 -5.28
N ILE A 235 9.34 1.60 -5.01
CA ILE A 235 9.91 0.65 -5.96
C ILE A 235 8.98 -0.56 -6.07
N SER A 236 8.71 -1.01 -7.29
CA SER A 236 8.06 -2.29 -7.56
C SER A 236 9.01 -3.19 -8.33
N THR A 237 8.98 -4.46 -8.00
CA THR A 237 9.72 -5.49 -8.73
C THR A 237 8.88 -6.74 -8.91
N ASP A 238 8.95 -7.36 -10.08
CA ASP A 238 8.47 -8.71 -10.32
C ASP A 238 9.69 -9.62 -10.53
N ALA A 239 10.11 -10.28 -9.45
CA ALA A 239 11.26 -11.17 -9.46
C ALA A 239 10.79 -12.62 -9.36
N GLY A 240 10.69 -13.30 -10.51
CA GLY A 240 10.36 -14.73 -10.57
C GLY A 240 8.91 -15.06 -10.20
N GLY A 241 7.97 -14.20 -10.60
CA GLY A 241 6.54 -14.38 -10.38
C GLY A 241 6.08 -13.95 -8.99
N ARG A 242 6.93 -13.26 -8.26
CA ARG A 242 6.59 -12.63 -6.97
C ARG A 242 6.80 -11.14 -7.05
N ARG A 243 5.73 -10.39 -6.91
CA ARG A 243 5.79 -8.94 -6.90
C ARG A 243 6.00 -8.41 -5.49
N LEU A 244 6.99 -7.55 -5.31
CA LEU A 244 7.28 -6.84 -4.08
C LEU A 244 7.14 -5.34 -4.31
N VAL A 245 6.67 -4.63 -3.28
CA VAL A 245 6.66 -3.16 -3.24
C VAL A 245 7.52 -2.71 -2.06
N ALA A 246 8.45 -1.81 -2.33
CA ALA A 246 9.35 -1.27 -1.32
C ALA A 246 9.32 0.26 -1.31
N VAL A 247 9.49 0.84 -0.13
CA VAL A 247 9.79 2.27 0.03
C VAL A 247 11.10 2.41 0.78
N VAL A 248 11.98 3.28 0.29
CA VAL A 248 13.17 3.75 1.00
C VAL A 248 13.19 5.28 0.93
N HIS A 249 13.44 5.96 2.06
CA HIS A 249 13.41 7.41 2.10
C HIS A 249 14.34 8.00 3.16
N GLY A 250 14.69 9.30 2.98
CA GLY A 250 15.60 10.01 3.90
C GLY A 250 17.06 9.70 3.68
N LEU A 251 17.45 9.33 2.45
CA LEU A 251 18.82 9.01 2.07
C LEU A 251 19.58 10.26 1.58
N ALA A 252 20.90 10.24 1.66
CA ALA A 252 21.74 11.42 1.40
C ALA A 252 22.02 11.66 -0.10
N SER A 253 21.83 10.65 -0.95
CA SER A 253 22.12 10.76 -2.39
C SER A 253 21.30 9.85 -3.28
N MET A 254 21.24 10.16 -4.58
CA MET A 254 20.65 9.28 -5.60
C MET A 254 21.29 7.89 -5.60
N ARG A 255 22.59 7.83 -5.40
CA ARG A 255 23.34 6.58 -5.37
C ARG A 255 22.92 5.73 -4.17
N GLU A 256 22.87 6.30 -2.97
CA GLU A 256 22.41 5.58 -1.78
C GLU A 256 20.96 5.11 -1.94
N ARG A 257 20.07 5.94 -2.51
CA ARG A 257 18.67 5.55 -2.81
C ARG A 257 18.62 4.30 -3.69
N ALA A 258 19.39 4.26 -4.77
CA ALA A 258 19.44 3.11 -5.67
C ALA A 258 20.05 1.88 -4.98
N GLU A 259 21.14 2.05 -4.23
CA GLU A 259 21.83 0.97 -3.52
C GLU A 259 20.93 0.36 -2.43
N GLU A 260 20.29 1.18 -1.59
CA GLU A 260 19.39 0.71 -0.53
C GLU A 260 18.13 0.05 -1.09
N GLY A 261 17.51 0.65 -2.11
CA GLY A 261 16.37 0.04 -2.78
C GLY A 261 16.71 -1.34 -3.35
N ARG A 262 17.84 -1.45 -4.07
CA ARG A 262 18.32 -2.72 -4.62
C ARG A 262 18.61 -3.75 -3.54
N LYS A 263 19.28 -3.35 -2.43
CA LYS A 263 19.56 -4.25 -1.30
C LYS A 263 18.27 -4.78 -0.68
N LEU A 264 17.32 -3.90 -0.38
CA LEU A 264 16.06 -4.25 0.27
C LEU A 264 15.25 -5.25 -0.58
N ILE A 265 15.08 -4.97 -1.88
CA ILE A 265 14.36 -5.85 -2.81
C ILE A 265 15.06 -7.20 -2.95
N THR A 266 16.40 -7.19 -3.18
CA THR A 266 17.15 -8.42 -3.40
C THR A 266 17.13 -9.30 -2.14
N TRP A 267 17.23 -8.68 -0.96
CA TRP A 267 17.09 -9.38 0.30
C TRP A 267 15.69 -9.98 0.45
N GLY A 268 14.63 -9.20 0.24
CA GLY A 268 13.25 -9.66 0.37
C GLY A 268 12.90 -10.83 -0.56
N ALA A 269 13.41 -10.78 -1.78
CA ALA A 269 13.22 -11.88 -2.74
C ALA A 269 13.87 -13.19 -2.30
N ARG A 270 14.94 -13.13 -1.49
CA ARG A 270 15.73 -14.31 -1.07
C ARG A 270 15.47 -14.77 0.36
N ALA A 271 15.16 -13.84 1.27
CA ALA A 271 15.07 -14.12 2.69
C ALA A 271 13.80 -14.87 3.09
N PHE A 272 12.75 -14.80 2.27
CA PHE A 272 11.46 -15.39 2.57
C PHE A 272 11.13 -16.54 1.64
N GLU A 273 10.39 -17.52 2.17
CA GLU A 273 9.75 -18.58 1.39
C GLU A 273 8.23 -18.40 1.44
N ARG A 274 7.57 -18.69 0.32
CA ARG A 274 6.11 -18.76 0.23
C ARG A 274 5.67 -20.15 0.65
N VAL A 275 4.76 -20.20 1.60
CA VAL A 275 4.16 -21.45 2.09
C VAL A 275 2.66 -21.36 1.88
N ALA A 276 2.08 -22.24 1.07
CA ALA A 276 0.63 -22.39 0.97
C ALA A 276 0.08 -22.89 2.32
N ALA A 277 -0.70 -22.05 3.00
CA ALA A 277 -1.33 -22.42 4.27
C ALA A 277 -2.69 -23.08 4.02
N TYR A 278 -3.50 -22.48 3.14
CA TYR A 278 -4.79 -23.03 2.74
C TYR A 278 -4.94 -22.92 1.22
N ALA A 279 -5.38 -24.04 0.60
CA ALA A 279 -5.69 -24.03 -0.82
C ALA A 279 -6.91 -23.15 -1.14
N ASP A 280 -7.08 -22.79 -2.41
CA ASP A 280 -8.27 -22.08 -2.88
C ASP A 280 -9.55 -22.81 -2.45
N ASN A 281 -10.52 -22.04 -1.94
CA ASN A 281 -11.79 -22.55 -1.40
C ASN A 281 -11.69 -23.53 -0.21
N ALA A 282 -10.51 -23.72 0.38
CA ALA A 282 -10.38 -24.51 1.60
C ALA A 282 -11.03 -23.78 2.78
N ILE A 283 -11.83 -24.49 3.57
CA ILE A 283 -12.43 -23.94 4.79
C ILE A 283 -11.33 -23.78 5.83
N VAL A 284 -11.11 -22.53 6.25
CA VAL A 284 -10.13 -22.16 7.29
C VAL A 284 -10.73 -22.35 8.69
N ALA A 285 -11.98 -21.94 8.88
CA ALA A 285 -12.70 -22.01 10.14
C ALA A 285 -14.22 -21.90 9.90
N TYR A 286 -14.99 -21.83 10.98
CA TYR A 286 -16.41 -21.56 10.94
C TYR A 286 -16.75 -20.38 11.84
N ALA A 287 -17.59 -19.45 11.36
CA ALA A 287 -18.17 -18.37 12.14
C ALA A 287 -19.61 -18.71 12.56
N ASP A 288 -19.98 -18.40 13.79
CA ASP A 288 -21.32 -18.64 14.32
C ASP A 288 -22.34 -17.65 13.72
N VAL A 289 -23.51 -18.16 13.35
CA VAL A 289 -24.64 -17.37 12.81
C VAL A 289 -25.82 -17.50 13.75
N PHE A 290 -26.29 -16.40 14.32
CA PHE A 290 -27.44 -16.38 15.23
C PHE A 290 -28.75 -16.28 14.45
N GLY A 291 -29.64 -17.25 14.64
CA GLY A 291 -30.98 -17.23 14.02
C GLY A 291 -30.99 -17.46 12.52
N GLY A 292 -29.91 -18.00 11.94
CA GLY A 292 -29.83 -18.39 10.55
C GLY A 292 -30.41 -19.79 10.28
N GLU A 293 -30.66 -20.14 9.02
CA GLU A 293 -31.01 -21.51 8.61
C GLU A 293 -29.90 -22.49 9.04
N SER A 294 -28.63 -22.09 8.90
CA SER A 294 -27.46 -22.77 9.48
C SER A 294 -26.98 -22.00 10.72
N GLY A 295 -26.48 -22.73 11.73
CA GLY A 295 -25.89 -22.13 12.94
C GLY A 295 -24.46 -21.66 12.75
N SER A 296 -23.85 -21.91 11.62
CA SER A 296 -22.51 -21.45 11.26
C SER A 296 -22.34 -21.35 9.76
N VAL A 297 -21.35 -20.57 9.35
CA VAL A 297 -20.93 -20.42 7.96
C VAL A 297 -19.43 -20.72 7.87
N GLY A 298 -19.02 -21.48 6.84
CA GLY A 298 -17.61 -21.74 6.54
C GLY A 298 -16.90 -20.46 6.09
N LEU A 299 -15.66 -20.29 6.51
CA LEU A 299 -14.80 -19.16 6.16
C LEU A 299 -13.72 -19.63 5.19
N VAL A 300 -13.59 -18.94 4.05
CA VAL A 300 -12.61 -19.25 2.99
C VAL A 300 -11.79 -18.01 2.66
N GLY A 301 -10.59 -18.20 2.08
CA GLY A 301 -9.84 -17.09 1.47
C GLY A 301 -10.43 -16.67 0.12
N ASN A 302 -10.01 -15.52 -0.38
CA ASN A 302 -10.23 -15.14 -1.78
C ASN A 302 -9.06 -15.69 -2.62
N GLY A 303 -9.14 -16.99 -2.95
CA GLY A 303 -8.03 -17.76 -3.51
C GLY A 303 -7.20 -18.48 -2.45
N GLU A 304 -6.01 -18.94 -2.84
CA GLU A 304 -5.06 -19.59 -1.93
C GLU A 304 -4.54 -18.60 -0.87
N ILE A 305 -4.57 -18.99 0.41
CA ILE A 305 -3.91 -18.21 1.47
C ILE A 305 -2.47 -18.68 1.58
N ALA A 306 -1.54 -17.83 1.15
CA ALA A 306 -0.11 -18.06 1.26
C ALA A 306 0.48 -17.24 2.41
N LEU A 307 1.43 -17.82 3.11
CA LEU A 307 2.24 -17.17 4.14
C LEU A 307 3.65 -16.92 3.61
N TYR A 308 4.21 -15.78 3.95
CA TYR A 308 5.60 -15.45 3.67
C TYR A 308 6.42 -15.52 4.94
N LEU A 309 7.26 -16.53 5.02
CA LEU A 309 8.02 -16.84 6.23
C LEU A 309 9.52 -16.68 5.98
N PRO A 310 10.26 -16.13 6.96
CA PRO A 310 11.71 -16.19 6.91
C PRO A 310 12.14 -17.66 6.76
N ARG A 311 13.09 -17.93 5.88
CA ARG A 311 13.56 -19.30 5.63
C ARG A 311 14.03 -19.96 6.93
N GLY A 312 13.47 -21.14 7.23
CA GLY A 312 13.76 -21.89 8.44
C GLY A 312 12.93 -21.57 9.68
N SER A 313 11.95 -20.67 9.60
CA SER A 313 11.18 -20.16 10.76
C SER A 313 9.80 -20.80 10.97
N ARG A 314 9.56 -22.00 10.51
CA ARG A 314 8.21 -22.63 10.58
C ARG A 314 7.71 -23.00 11.99
N ARG A 315 8.57 -22.97 13.01
CA ARG A 315 8.22 -23.47 14.37
C ARG A 315 7.49 -22.44 15.26
N CYS A 316 7.49 -21.18 14.88
CA CYS A 316 6.91 -20.11 15.69
C CYS A 316 5.46 -19.77 15.34
N LEU A 317 4.90 -20.41 14.31
CA LEU A 317 3.61 -19.99 13.75
C LEU A 317 2.44 -20.44 14.60
N SER A 318 1.55 -19.49 14.86
CA SER A 318 0.17 -19.71 15.29
C SER A 318 -0.77 -18.87 14.42
N ALA A 319 -2.03 -19.23 14.36
CA ALA A 319 -3.03 -18.49 13.60
C ALA A 319 -4.35 -18.44 14.37
N GLU A 320 -5.01 -17.29 14.34
CA GLU A 320 -6.29 -17.04 14.98
C GLU A 320 -7.26 -16.44 13.97
N VAL A 321 -8.54 -16.80 14.08
CA VAL A 321 -9.60 -16.19 13.26
C VAL A 321 -10.37 -15.19 14.10
N HIS A 322 -10.39 -13.96 13.62
CA HIS A 322 -11.09 -12.86 14.27
C HIS A 322 -12.32 -12.45 13.47
N TYR A 323 -13.49 -12.37 14.11
CA TYR A 323 -14.72 -11.87 13.52
C TYR A 323 -15.62 -11.24 14.59
N VAL A 324 -16.52 -10.37 14.15
CA VAL A 324 -17.54 -9.78 15.03
C VAL A 324 -18.75 -10.72 15.05
N GLY A 325 -18.90 -11.47 16.12
CA GLY A 325 -19.91 -12.50 16.20
C GLY A 325 -20.81 -12.45 17.43
N PRO A 326 -21.92 -13.20 17.41
CA PRO A 326 -22.39 -14.03 16.31
C PRO A 326 -22.89 -13.19 15.12
N LEU A 327 -22.69 -13.71 13.90
CA LEU A 327 -23.18 -13.05 12.66
C LEU A 327 -24.70 -13.05 12.63
N MET A 328 -25.27 -11.98 12.08
CA MET A 328 -26.72 -11.88 11.86
C MET A 328 -27.07 -12.18 10.40
N PRO A 329 -28.01 -13.09 10.11
CA PRO A 329 -28.43 -13.36 8.75
C PRO A 329 -29.29 -12.19 8.16
N PRO A 330 -29.34 -12.01 6.81
CA PRO A 330 -28.72 -12.88 5.82
C PRO A 330 -27.20 -12.63 5.71
N VAL A 331 -26.41 -13.69 5.59
CA VAL A 331 -24.99 -13.64 5.21
C VAL A 331 -24.92 -14.09 3.76
N MET A 332 -24.27 -13.32 2.89
CA MET A 332 -24.15 -13.67 1.48
C MET A 332 -22.80 -14.37 1.22
N ALA A 333 -22.80 -15.36 0.32
CA ALA A 333 -21.54 -15.95 -0.13
C ALA A 333 -20.64 -14.86 -0.74
N GLY A 334 -19.36 -14.83 -0.29
CA GLY A 334 -18.40 -13.82 -0.72
C GLY A 334 -18.36 -12.55 0.13
N ASP A 335 -19.25 -12.39 1.13
CA ASP A 335 -19.11 -11.30 2.11
C ASP A 335 -17.83 -11.47 2.92
N GLN A 336 -17.03 -10.42 3.05
CA GLN A 336 -15.89 -10.40 3.96
C GLN A 336 -16.41 -10.25 5.39
N ILE A 337 -16.26 -11.29 6.21
CA ILE A 337 -16.86 -11.38 7.54
C ILE A 337 -15.87 -11.71 8.65
N ALA A 338 -14.63 -12.03 8.31
CA ALA A 338 -13.60 -12.41 9.27
C ALA A 338 -12.20 -12.09 8.74
N GLU A 339 -11.21 -12.27 9.61
CA GLU A 339 -9.78 -12.17 9.28
C GLU A 339 -9.03 -13.34 9.90
N LEU A 340 -8.09 -13.91 9.14
CA LEU A 340 -7.08 -14.81 9.64
C LEU A 340 -5.87 -14.00 10.06
N GLN A 341 -5.58 -13.94 11.35
CA GLN A 341 -4.37 -13.33 11.88
C GLN A 341 -3.32 -14.41 12.13
N VAL A 342 -2.16 -14.25 11.51
CA VAL A 342 -1.04 -15.18 11.65
C VAL A 342 0.04 -14.53 12.50
N PHE A 343 0.45 -15.24 13.53
CA PHE A 343 1.47 -14.79 14.47
C PHE A 343 2.71 -15.68 14.33
N CYS A 344 3.85 -15.09 14.64
CA CYS A 344 5.02 -15.86 14.96
C CYS A 344 5.47 -15.47 16.36
N ASP A 345 5.41 -16.41 17.28
CA ASP A 345 5.33 -16.18 18.71
C ASP A 345 4.17 -15.18 18.98
N ASP A 346 4.41 -14.06 19.67
CA ASP A 346 3.38 -13.06 19.98
C ASP A 346 3.29 -11.92 18.94
N ARG A 347 4.03 -12.01 17.84
CA ARG A 347 4.08 -10.95 16.81
C ARG A 347 3.15 -11.27 15.65
N LEU A 348 2.21 -10.38 15.36
CA LEU A 348 1.40 -10.44 14.14
C LEU A 348 2.31 -10.25 12.91
N VAL A 349 2.31 -11.25 12.02
CA VAL A 349 3.15 -11.25 10.81
C VAL A 349 2.34 -11.11 9.53
N GLN A 350 1.06 -11.54 9.56
CA GLN A 350 0.20 -11.44 8.38
C GLN A 350 -1.26 -11.40 8.81
N VAL A 351 -2.09 -10.65 8.06
CA VAL A 351 -3.55 -10.70 8.12
C VAL A 351 -4.06 -11.09 6.74
N ALA A 352 -4.99 -12.03 6.69
CA ALA A 352 -5.68 -12.41 5.45
C ALA A 352 -7.19 -12.29 5.65
N PRO A 353 -7.93 -11.59 4.76
CA PRO A 353 -9.37 -11.50 4.84
C PRO A 353 -10.01 -12.86 4.59
N LEU A 354 -11.08 -13.14 5.32
CA LEU A 354 -11.87 -14.35 5.17
C LEU A 354 -13.31 -14.00 4.77
N TYR A 355 -13.84 -14.81 3.88
CA TYR A 355 -15.12 -14.61 3.23
C TYR A 355 -16.09 -15.75 3.53
N ALA A 356 -17.40 -15.48 3.50
CA ALA A 356 -18.42 -16.50 3.64
C ALA A 356 -18.37 -17.47 2.45
N ALA A 357 -18.15 -18.76 2.73
CA ALA A 357 -18.09 -19.81 1.70
C ALA A 357 -19.45 -20.05 1.02
N GLN A 358 -20.53 -19.74 1.72
CA GLN A 358 -21.92 -19.95 1.26
C GLN A 358 -22.86 -18.93 1.89
N SER A 359 -23.99 -18.69 1.26
CA SER A 359 -25.05 -17.85 1.84
C SER A 359 -25.78 -18.58 2.96
N VAL A 360 -26.17 -17.83 4.00
CA VAL A 360 -27.02 -18.30 5.10
C VAL A 360 -28.22 -17.36 5.23
N ALA A 361 -29.40 -17.85 4.89
CA ALA A 361 -30.66 -17.11 5.01
C ALA A 361 -31.17 -17.08 6.46
N GLU A 362 -32.16 -16.22 6.71
CA GLU A 362 -32.84 -16.20 8.02
C GLU A 362 -33.53 -17.52 8.33
N GLY A 363 -33.30 -18.04 9.50
CA GLY A 363 -33.99 -19.23 10.02
C GLY A 363 -35.36 -18.91 10.60
N GLY A 364 -36.20 -19.94 10.73
CA GLY A 364 -37.53 -19.84 11.33
C GLY A 364 -37.50 -19.49 12.84
N ILE A 365 -38.67 -19.13 13.39
CA ILE A 365 -38.84 -18.70 14.80
C ILE A 365 -38.29 -19.72 15.79
N MET A 366 -38.47 -21.02 15.54
CA MET A 366 -37.95 -22.09 16.41
C MET A 366 -36.43 -22.05 16.50
N ARG A 367 -35.74 -21.79 15.37
CA ARG A 367 -34.28 -21.66 15.32
C ARG A 367 -33.80 -20.47 16.14
N LYS A 368 -34.40 -19.29 15.93
CA LYS A 368 -34.10 -18.06 16.69
C LYS A 368 -34.29 -18.27 18.19
N ALA A 369 -35.37 -18.97 18.61
CA ALA A 369 -35.64 -19.28 20.02
C ALA A 369 -34.59 -20.23 20.62
N THR A 370 -34.17 -21.24 19.86
CA THR A 370 -33.14 -22.20 20.30
C THR A 370 -31.79 -21.51 20.48
N ASP A 371 -31.40 -20.64 19.54
CA ASP A 371 -30.14 -19.90 19.59
C ASP A 371 -30.15 -18.87 20.74
N ALA A 372 -31.29 -18.21 21.00
CA ALA A 372 -31.45 -17.32 22.15
C ALA A 372 -31.32 -18.07 23.51
N LEU A 373 -31.91 -19.26 23.63
CA LEU A 373 -31.74 -20.10 24.80
C LEU A 373 -30.28 -20.56 24.99
N ARG A 374 -29.61 -20.92 23.91
CA ARG A 374 -28.20 -21.29 23.93
C ARG A 374 -27.30 -20.12 24.40
N GLN A 375 -27.56 -18.92 23.91
CA GLN A 375 -26.81 -17.72 24.28
C GLN A 375 -27.03 -17.32 25.72
N LEU A 376 -28.26 -17.46 26.23
CA LEU A 376 -28.59 -17.26 27.67
C LEU A 376 -27.92 -18.31 28.57
N ALA A 377 -27.76 -19.54 28.10
CA ALA A 377 -27.16 -20.62 28.89
C ALA A 377 -25.63 -20.61 28.88
N LEU A 378 -25.01 -20.19 27.76
CA LEU A 378 -23.55 -20.23 27.53
C LEU A 378 -22.88 -18.86 27.57
N GLY A 379 -23.62 -17.76 27.44
CA GLY A 379 -23.09 -16.39 27.48
C GLY A 379 -22.64 -15.92 28.86
N TRP A 380 -22.65 -16.80 29.87
CA TRP A 380 -22.15 -16.56 31.23
C TRP A 380 -20.86 -17.36 31.53
N LEU A 381 -20.37 -18.16 30.61
CA LEU A 381 -19.09 -18.89 30.66
C LEU A 381 -18.04 -18.21 29.80
#